data_c8b0f4ca20773826286cc279ac334f52
#
_entry.id   c8b0f4ca20773826286cc279ac334f52
#
_cell.length_a   1.000
_cell.length_b   1.000
_cell.length_c   1.000
_cell.angle_alpha   90.00
_cell.angle_beta   90.00
_cell.angle_gamma   90.00
#
_symmetry.space_group_name_H-M   'P 1'
#
loop_
_entity.id
_entity.type
_entity.pdbx_description
1 polymer ?
#
loop_
_entity_poly.entity_id
_entity_poly.type
_entity_poly.pdbx_seq_one_letter_code
_entity_poly.pdbx_strand_id
1 'polypeptide(L)'
;MEKRVSQGRSPDLPGCLRFFWAGLAKNLQTGGIVPSQRFLISKMIEPVPPEYQGRIIELGCGTGALTLQLAARCPSARILACELNPALAEHSRRRIDMAGLHRRVAVIFDSAEHLLETVDRRGWSKPDFIISGIPLGNIPAKQVAALITAIRQALAEEGMYIQFQHSLLDRKKVRACFPNLQTVPVFLNFPPAFVYYARC
;
A
#
# COMPACT_ATOMS: atom_id res chain seq x y z
N MET A 1 -3.93 26.09 -33.78
CA MET A 1 -3.44 24.69 -33.95
C MET A 1 -3.36 24.07 -32.54
N GLU A 2 -4.50 23.60 -32.05
CA GLU A 2 -4.62 23.02 -30.71
C GLU A 2 -4.10 21.58 -30.75
N LYS A 3 -3.09 21.29 -29.92
CA LYS A 3 -2.63 19.92 -29.70
C LYS A 3 -3.63 19.19 -28.77
N ARG A 4 -4.39 18.26 -29.34
CA ARG A 4 -5.17 17.29 -28.59
C ARG A 4 -4.24 16.48 -27.66
N VAL A 5 -4.44 16.66 -26.35
CA VAL A 5 -3.88 15.79 -25.33
C VAL A 5 -4.56 14.43 -25.48
N SER A 6 -3.79 13.40 -25.79
CA SER A 6 -4.26 12.02 -25.87
C SER A 6 -4.76 11.58 -24.49
N GLN A 7 -6.07 11.34 -24.36
CA GLN A 7 -6.64 10.66 -23.21
C GLN A 7 -6.11 9.21 -23.19
N GLY A 8 -5.19 8.95 -22.25
CA GLY A 8 -4.73 7.60 -21.97
C GLY A 8 -5.93 6.74 -21.54
N ARG A 9 -6.13 5.62 -22.22
CA ARG A 9 -7.10 4.57 -21.85
C ARG A 9 -6.83 4.14 -20.42
N SER A 10 -7.81 4.29 -19.55
CA SER A 10 -7.80 3.65 -18.21
C SER A 10 -7.64 2.14 -18.40
N PRO A 11 -6.70 1.48 -17.71
CA PRO A 11 -6.58 0.04 -17.78
C PRO A 11 -7.87 -0.60 -17.29
N ASP A 12 -8.43 -1.55 -18.06
CA ASP A 12 -9.60 -2.35 -17.67
C ASP A 12 -9.25 -3.15 -16.41
N LEU A 13 -9.73 -2.70 -15.27
CA LEU A 13 -9.56 -3.38 -14.00
C LEU A 13 -10.34 -4.70 -13.99
N PRO A 14 -9.72 -5.83 -13.61
CA PRO A 14 -10.44 -7.10 -13.39
C PRO A 14 -11.65 -6.89 -12.48
N GLY A 15 -12.78 -7.56 -12.77
CA GLY A 15 -14.06 -7.34 -12.07
C GLY A 15 -14.00 -7.46 -10.54
N CYS A 16 -13.10 -8.31 -10.00
CA CYS A 16 -12.88 -8.48 -8.57
C CYS A 16 -12.21 -7.25 -7.90
N LEU A 17 -11.31 -6.54 -8.60
CA LEU A 17 -10.79 -5.25 -8.14
C LEU A 17 -11.91 -4.19 -8.06
N ARG A 18 -12.86 -4.21 -8.99
CA ARG A 18 -14.01 -3.30 -8.97
C ARG A 18 -14.87 -3.50 -7.72
N PHE A 19 -15.08 -4.73 -7.25
CA PHE A 19 -15.82 -5.02 -6.01
C PHE A 19 -15.07 -4.56 -4.75
N PHE A 20 -13.76 -4.75 -4.70
CA PHE A 20 -12.94 -4.24 -3.60
C PHE A 20 -13.00 -2.71 -3.53
N TRP A 21 -12.86 -2.05 -4.68
CA TRP A 21 -12.96 -0.60 -4.81
C TRP A 21 -14.37 -0.08 -4.52
N ALA A 22 -15.42 -0.82 -4.88
CA ALA A 22 -16.81 -0.45 -4.54
C ALA A 22 -17.04 -0.50 -3.02
N GLY A 23 -16.44 -1.47 -2.32
CA GLY A 23 -16.47 -1.55 -0.86
C GLY A 23 -15.74 -0.38 -0.18
N LEU A 24 -14.56 0.00 -0.70
CA LEU A 24 -13.82 1.18 -0.24
C LEU A 24 -14.54 2.49 -0.57
N ALA A 25 -15.17 2.60 -1.75
CA ALA A 25 -15.93 3.78 -2.15
C ALA A 25 -17.18 4.01 -1.27
N LYS A 26 -17.82 2.95 -0.78
CA LYS A 26 -18.91 3.06 0.22
C LYS A 26 -18.42 3.69 1.53
N ASN A 27 -17.18 3.41 1.93
CA ASN A 27 -16.54 4.01 3.11
C ASN A 27 -16.13 5.49 2.89
N LEU A 28 -15.99 5.95 1.64
CA LEU A 28 -15.76 7.37 1.32
C LEU A 28 -16.94 8.26 1.75
N GLN A 29 -18.16 7.75 1.76
CA GLN A 29 -19.35 8.51 2.14
C GLN A 29 -19.48 8.73 3.65
N THR A 30 -18.80 7.94 4.47
CA THR A 30 -18.90 8.01 5.93
C THR A 30 -17.77 8.81 6.60
N GLY A 31 -16.75 9.26 5.85
CA GLY A 31 -15.68 10.15 6.34
C GLY A 31 -14.81 9.62 7.48
N GLY A 32 -15.08 8.44 8.01
CA GLY A 32 -14.43 7.85 9.18
C GLY A 32 -13.75 6.52 8.90
N ILE A 33 -12.69 6.24 9.65
CA ILE A 33 -12.10 4.90 9.70
C ILE A 33 -13.09 4.01 10.43
N VAL A 34 -13.54 2.92 9.78
CA VAL A 34 -14.36 1.90 10.45
C VAL A 34 -13.59 1.41 11.68
N PRO A 35 -14.22 1.33 12.86
CA PRO A 35 -13.52 0.97 14.10
C PRO A 35 -12.64 -0.29 13.99
N SER A 36 -13.10 -1.31 13.25
CA SER A 36 -12.34 -2.55 13.01
C SER A 36 -11.05 -2.32 12.18
N GLN A 37 -11.03 -1.39 11.25
CA GLN A 37 -9.82 -1.09 10.45
C GLN A 37 -8.68 -0.49 11.28
N ARG A 38 -8.96 0.14 12.42
CA ARG A 38 -7.94 0.68 13.31
C ARG A 38 -6.99 -0.39 13.83
N PHE A 39 -7.53 -1.55 14.18
CA PHE A 39 -6.70 -2.68 14.67
C PHE A 39 -5.81 -3.24 13.57
N LEU A 40 -6.33 -3.37 12.35
CA LEU A 40 -5.55 -3.82 11.20
C LEU A 40 -4.42 -2.83 10.89
N ILE A 41 -4.73 -1.55 10.76
CA ILE A 41 -3.73 -0.51 10.48
C ILE A 41 -2.68 -0.46 11.58
N SER A 42 -3.09 -0.49 12.85
CA SER A 42 -2.16 -0.52 13.99
C SER A 42 -1.18 -1.69 13.88
N LYS A 43 -1.67 -2.89 13.52
CA LYS A 43 -0.79 -4.05 13.29
C LYS A 43 0.12 -3.87 12.08
N MET A 44 -0.36 -3.28 10.99
CA MET A 44 0.47 -3.05 9.81
C MET A 44 1.63 -2.06 10.07
N ILE A 45 1.42 -1.06 10.91
CA ILE A 45 2.45 -0.05 11.20
C ILE A 45 3.29 -0.36 12.44
N GLU A 46 2.91 -1.36 13.24
CA GLU A 46 3.59 -1.74 14.49
C GLU A 46 5.10 -1.98 14.34
N PRO A 47 5.58 -2.67 13.26
CA PRO A 47 7.01 -2.93 13.09
C PRO A 47 7.84 -1.69 12.73
N VAL A 48 7.20 -0.59 12.31
CA VAL A 48 7.91 0.65 11.98
C VAL A 48 8.17 1.43 13.26
N PRO A 49 9.44 1.68 13.66
CA PRO A 49 9.75 2.44 14.87
C PRO A 49 9.20 3.88 14.80
N PRO A 50 8.65 4.44 15.88
CA PRO A 50 8.13 5.81 15.88
C PRO A 50 9.19 6.86 15.49
N GLU A 51 10.43 6.63 15.86
CA GLU A 51 11.60 7.49 15.57
C GLU A 51 12.19 7.28 14.16
N TYR A 52 11.60 6.39 13.35
CA TYR A 52 12.11 6.10 12.02
C TYR A 52 12.10 7.34 11.11
N GLN A 53 13.24 7.62 10.47
CA GLN A 53 13.47 8.82 9.64
C GLN A 53 13.73 8.50 8.16
N GLY A 54 13.69 7.22 7.80
CA GLY A 54 13.98 6.76 6.44
C GLY A 54 12.80 6.87 5.47
N ARG A 55 12.77 5.99 4.48
CA ARG A 55 11.80 5.99 3.38
C ARG A 55 10.86 4.80 3.49
N ILE A 56 9.58 5.08 3.35
CA ILE A 56 8.52 4.07 3.37
C ILE A 56 7.74 4.18 2.07
N ILE A 57 7.49 3.05 1.42
CA ILE A 57 6.59 2.97 0.26
C ILE A 57 5.29 2.29 0.69
N GLU A 58 4.16 2.88 0.32
CA GLU A 58 2.83 2.29 0.51
C GLU A 58 2.22 1.96 -0.86
N LEU A 59 1.86 0.69 -1.05
CA LEU A 59 1.24 0.19 -2.27
C LEU A 59 -0.27 0.02 -2.06
N GLY A 60 -1.08 0.79 -2.82
CA GLY A 60 -2.53 0.78 -2.71
C GLY A 60 -3.03 1.51 -1.45
N CYS A 61 -2.80 2.81 -1.36
CA CYS A 61 -3.14 3.60 -0.16
C CYS A 61 -4.66 3.81 0.03
N GLY A 62 -5.46 3.56 -0.99
CA GLY A 62 -6.91 3.70 -0.92
C GLY A 62 -7.35 5.10 -0.49
N THR A 63 -8.04 5.20 0.64
CA THR A 63 -8.48 6.47 1.24
C THR A 63 -7.40 7.23 2.00
N GLY A 64 -6.16 6.73 2.06
CA GLY A 64 -5.06 7.30 2.81
C GLY A 64 -5.13 7.10 4.34
N ALA A 65 -5.98 6.17 4.80
CA ALA A 65 -6.15 5.95 6.23
C ALA A 65 -4.89 5.39 6.89
N LEU A 66 -4.22 4.43 6.25
CA LEU A 66 -2.94 3.89 6.72
C LEU A 66 -1.84 4.93 6.57
N THR A 67 -1.77 5.63 5.42
CA THR A 67 -0.81 6.71 5.15
C THR A 67 -0.80 7.75 6.27
N LEU A 68 -1.97 8.24 6.68
CA LEU A 68 -2.10 9.24 7.75
C LEU A 68 -1.65 8.71 9.12
N GLN A 69 -2.03 7.48 9.48
CA GLN A 69 -1.61 6.90 10.75
C GLN A 69 -0.10 6.60 10.77
N LEU A 70 0.45 6.13 9.66
CA LEU A 70 1.89 5.91 9.50
C LEU A 70 2.65 7.23 9.61
N ALA A 71 2.15 8.29 8.95
CA ALA A 71 2.75 9.61 9.04
C ALA A 71 2.67 10.20 10.45
N ALA A 72 1.59 9.99 11.18
CA ALA A 72 1.46 10.41 12.57
C ALA A 72 2.41 9.65 13.50
N ARG A 73 2.57 8.33 13.27
CA ARG A 73 3.48 7.47 14.04
C ARG A 73 4.95 7.82 13.82
N CYS A 74 5.33 8.12 12.57
CA CYS A 74 6.73 8.37 12.17
C CYS A 74 6.85 9.80 11.61
N PRO A 75 6.93 10.82 12.48
CA PRO A 75 6.87 12.23 12.06
C PRO A 75 8.07 12.66 11.20
N SER A 76 9.19 11.96 11.29
CA SER A 76 10.40 12.25 10.51
C SER A 76 10.57 11.39 9.25
N ALA A 77 9.73 10.37 9.06
CA ALA A 77 9.78 9.52 7.87
C ALA A 77 9.27 10.22 6.62
N ARG A 78 9.80 9.83 5.46
CA ARG A 78 9.28 10.18 4.14
C ARG A 78 8.43 9.04 3.61
N ILE A 79 7.23 9.32 3.15
CA ILE A 79 6.28 8.31 2.66
C ILE A 79 5.93 8.60 1.21
N LEU A 80 6.06 7.60 0.35
CA LEU A 80 5.58 7.61 -1.02
C LEU A 80 4.49 6.55 -1.15
N ALA A 81 3.26 6.99 -1.40
CA ALA A 81 2.12 6.11 -1.57
C ALA A 81 1.65 6.10 -3.03
N CYS A 82 1.25 4.94 -3.55
CA CYS A 82 0.57 4.87 -4.85
C CYS A 82 -0.85 4.33 -4.71
N GLU A 83 -1.69 4.75 -5.66
CA GLU A 83 -3.07 4.31 -5.78
C GLU A 83 -3.47 4.25 -7.25
N LEU A 84 -4.08 3.12 -7.66
CA LEU A 84 -4.48 2.88 -9.04
C LEU A 84 -5.84 3.52 -9.40
N ASN A 85 -6.67 3.81 -8.40
CA ASN A 85 -7.94 4.50 -8.62
C ASN A 85 -7.72 6.02 -8.53
N PRO A 86 -7.96 6.80 -9.61
CA PRO A 86 -7.67 8.23 -9.63
C PRO A 86 -8.49 9.02 -8.61
N ALA A 87 -9.74 8.63 -8.35
CA ALA A 87 -10.59 9.31 -7.37
C ALA A 87 -10.08 9.10 -5.94
N LEU A 88 -9.59 7.88 -5.62
CA LEU A 88 -9.00 7.59 -4.31
C LEU A 88 -7.63 8.25 -4.15
N ALA A 89 -6.80 8.26 -5.19
CA ALA A 89 -5.52 8.96 -5.18
C ALA A 89 -5.72 10.46 -4.88
N GLU A 90 -6.68 11.08 -5.55
CA GLU A 90 -7.01 12.50 -5.35
C GLU A 90 -7.60 12.74 -3.95
N HIS A 91 -8.50 11.87 -3.48
CA HIS A 91 -9.04 11.94 -2.12
C HIS A 91 -7.93 11.86 -1.07
N SER A 92 -7.01 10.92 -1.23
CA SER A 92 -5.87 10.75 -0.32
C SER A 92 -4.94 11.95 -0.33
N ARG A 93 -4.63 12.53 -1.51
CA ARG A 93 -3.85 13.77 -1.60
C ARG A 93 -4.46 14.90 -0.80
N ARG A 94 -5.76 15.17 -0.99
CA ARG A 94 -6.47 16.22 -0.24
C ARG A 94 -6.38 16.01 1.25
N ARG A 95 -6.52 14.79 1.74
CA ARG A 95 -6.38 14.47 3.17
C ARG A 95 -4.96 14.73 3.69
N ILE A 96 -3.94 14.39 2.90
CA ILE A 96 -2.54 14.64 3.23
C ILE A 96 -2.26 16.16 3.26
N ASP A 97 -2.80 16.91 2.29
CA ASP A 97 -2.65 18.36 2.24
C ASP A 97 -3.35 19.06 3.40
N MET A 98 -4.58 18.65 3.71
CA MET A 98 -5.34 19.16 4.86
C MET A 98 -4.65 18.87 6.21
N ALA A 99 -3.89 17.76 6.29
CA ALA A 99 -3.08 17.42 7.46
C ALA A 99 -1.71 18.13 7.49
N GLY A 100 -1.37 18.95 6.48
CA GLY A 100 -0.09 19.66 6.39
C GLY A 100 1.12 18.75 6.12
N LEU A 101 0.91 17.55 5.56
CA LEU A 101 1.93 16.51 5.44
C LEU A 101 2.63 16.48 4.06
N HIS A 102 2.23 17.33 3.12
CA HIS A 102 2.67 17.33 1.72
C HIS A 102 4.18 17.43 1.52
N ARG A 103 4.94 17.95 2.49
CA ARG A 103 6.42 18.07 2.41
C ARG A 103 7.14 16.73 2.54
N ARG A 104 6.52 15.73 3.16
CA ARG A 104 7.15 14.44 3.47
C ARG A 104 6.31 13.22 3.05
N VAL A 105 5.05 13.44 2.69
CA VAL A 105 4.13 12.41 2.20
C VAL A 105 3.68 12.78 0.80
N ALA A 106 3.94 11.91 -0.16
CA ALA A 106 3.46 12.06 -1.53
C ALA A 106 2.53 10.90 -1.88
N VAL A 107 1.39 11.23 -2.50
CA VAL A 107 0.46 10.24 -3.06
C VAL A 107 0.46 10.40 -4.57
N ILE A 108 0.75 9.31 -5.31
CA ILE A 108 0.75 9.31 -6.77
C ILE A 108 -0.36 8.42 -7.32
N PHE A 109 -0.93 8.83 -8.45
CA PHE A 109 -1.79 7.97 -9.26
C PHE A 109 -0.89 7.10 -10.13
N ASP A 110 -0.70 5.85 -9.71
CA ASP A 110 0.21 4.91 -10.37
C ASP A 110 -0.14 3.47 -9.95
N SER A 111 0.30 2.49 -10.76
CA SER A 111 0.28 1.10 -10.35
C SER A 111 1.46 0.78 -9.43
N ALA A 112 1.30 -0.26 -8.61
CA ALA A 112 2.38 -0.73 -7.74
C ALA A 112 3.60 -1.20 -8.53
N GLU A 113 3.37 -1.92 -9.64
CA GLU A 113 4.40 -2.43 -10.52
C GLU A 113 5.21 -1.28 -11.14
N HIS A 114 4.55 -0.30 -11.74
CA HIS A 114 5.22 0.84 -12.37
C HIS A 114 5.94 1.72 -11.34
N LEU A 115 5.37 1.91 -10.15
CA LEU A 115 6.07 2.60 -9.07
C LEU A 115 7.38 1.87 -8.73
N LEU A 116 7.33 0.55 -8.50
CA LEU A 116 8.51 -0.23 -8.11
C LEU A 116 9.57 -0.28 -9.22
N GLU A 117 9.18 -0.32 -10.49
CA GLU A 117 10.09 -0.24 -11.63
C GLU A 117 10.78 1.13 -11.75
N THR A 118 10.15 2.19 -11.28
CA THR A 118 10.62 3.57 -11.43
C THR A 118 11.13 4.19 -10.13
N VAL A 119 11.13 3.43 -9.04
CA VAL A 119 11.45 3.90 -7.69
C VAL A 119 12.84 4.53 -7.61
N ASP A 120 13.84 3.97 -8.28
CA ASP A 120 15.21 4.50 -8.31
C ASP A 120 15.27 5.88 -9.00
N ARG A 121 14.59 6.04 -10.14
CA ARG A 121 14.52 7.32 -10.86
C ARG A 121 13.83 8.42 -10.07
N ARG A 122 12.95 8.04 -9.15
CA ARG A 122 12.25 8.95 -8.23
C ARG A 122 13.06 9.30 -6.99
N GLY A 123 14.29 8.76 -6.85
CA GLY A 123 15.12 8.93 -5.66
C GLY A 123 14.58 8.20 -4.43
N TRP A 124 13.81 7.14 -4.62
CA TRP A 124 13.18 6.32 -3.58
C TRP A 124 13.73 4.90 -3.50
N SER A 125 14.89 4.67 -4.10
CA SER A 125 15.55 3.36 -4.07
C SER A 125 15.80 2.87 -2.65
N LYS A 126 15.68 1.54 -2.50
CA LYS A 126 15.98 0.84 -1.26
C LYS A 126 15.26 1.39 -0.01
N PRO A 127 13.91 1.49 -0.03
CA PRO A 127 13.17 1.78 1.19
C PRO A 127 13.35 0.64 2.19
N ASP A 128 13.37 0.97 3.50
CA ASP A 128 13.45 -0.06 4.54
C ASP A 128 12.08 -0.71 4.81
N PHE A 129 11.01 -0.05 4.45
CA PHE A 129 9.65 -0.58 4.58
C PHE A 129 8.86 -0.41 3.30
N ILE A 130 8.26 -1.51 2.84
CA ILE A 130 7.20 -1.49 1.82
C ILE A 130 5.96 -2.08 2.46
N ILE A 131 4.89 -1.27 2.55
CA ILE A 131 3.62 -1.65 3.17
C ILE A 131 2.57 -1.73 2.06
N SER A 132 1.84 -2.85 1.98
CA SER A 132 0.87 -3.05 0.90
C SER A 132 -0.55 -3.26 1.43
N GLY A 133 -1.46 -2.44 0.94
CA GLY A 133 -2.90 -2.58 1.07
C GLY A 133 -3.56 -3.33 -0.07
N ILE A 134 -2.79 -3.92 -1.00
CA ILE A 134 -3.32 -4.58 -2.19
C ILE A 134 -3.82 -5.99 -1.83
N PRO A 135 -5.08 -6.35 -2.13
CA PRO A 135 -5.61 -7.68 -1.86
C PRO A 135 -5.07 -8.68 -2.89
N LEU A 136 -3.98 -9.40 -2.56
CA LEU A 136 -3.32 -10.33 -3.48
C LEU A 136 -4.27 -11.42 -4.03
N GLY A 137 -5.22 -11.89 -3.21
CA GLY A 137 -6.20 -12.90 -3.63
C GLY A 137 -7.11 -12.47 -4.79
N ASN A 138 -7.16 -11.17 -5.10
CA ASN A 138 -7.93 -10.61 -6.21
C ASN A 138 -7.11 -10.43 -7.50
N ILE A 139 -5.84 -10.81 -7.49
CA ILE A 139 -4.90 -10.66 -8.60
C ILE A 139 -4.57 -12.04 -9.18
N PRO A 140 -4.42 -12.19 -10.50
CA PRO A 140 -3.98 -13.45 -11.10
C PRO A 140 -2.64 -13.93 -10.52
N ALA A 141 -2.51 -15.23 -10.25
CA ALA A 141 -1.37 -15.81 -9.54
C ALA A 141 0.01 -15.44 -10.13
N LYS A 142 0.10 -15.30 -11.47
CA LYS A 142 1.32 -14.89 -12.17
C LYS A 142 1.69 -13.43 -11.84
N GLN A 143 0.71 -12.54 -11.77
CA GLN A 143 0.92 -11.14 -11.44
C GLN A 143 1.29 -10.97 -9.95
N VAL A 144 0.68 -11.77 -9.05
CA VAL A 144 1.06 -11.79 -7.63
C VAL A 144 2.53 -12.15 -7.47
N ALA A 145 3.02 -13.18 -8.15
CA ALA A 145 4.43 -13.60 -8.09
C ALA A 145 5.36 -12.49 -8.61
N ALA A 146 5.02 -11.85 -9.73
CA ALA A 146 5.78 -10.75 -10.29
C ALA A 146 5.84 -9.54 -9.33
N LEU A 147 4.70 -9.16 -8.75
CA LEU A 147 4.62 -8.07 -7.77
C LEU A 147 5.49 -8.35 -6.54
N ILE A 148 5.39 -9.56 -5.95
CA ILE A 148 6.20 -9.91 -4.79
C ILE A 148 7.70 -9.88 -5.12
N THR A 149 8.10 -10.33 -6.31
CA THR A 149 9.48 -10.26 -6.78
C THR A 149 9.94 -8.80 -6.95
N ALA A 150 9.12 -7.94 -7.54
CA ALA A 150 9.43 -6.52 -7.69
C ALA A 150 9.58 -5.82 -6.32
N ILE A 151 8.70 -6.14 -5.37
CA ILE A 151 8.80 -5.65 -3.97
C ILE A 151 10.16 -6.07 -3.36
N ARG A 152 10.53 -7.35 -3.53
CA ARG A 152 11.80 -7.88 -3.00
C ARG A 152 13.02 -7.15 -3.58
N GLN A 153 12.98 -6.86 -4.88
CA GLN A 153 14.08 -6.16 -5.58
C GLN A 153 14.18 -4.69 -5.18
N ALA A 154 13.06 -4.02 -4.96
CA ALA A 154 13.02 -2.62 -4.56
C ALA A 154 13.41 -2.38 -3.10
N LEU A 155 13.17 -3.37 -2.22
CA LEU A 155 13.39 -3.27 -0.78
C LEU A 155 14.88 -3.26 -0.43
N ALA A 156 15.25 -2.54 0.63
CA ALA A 156 16.60 -2.64 1.22
C ALA A 156 16.88 -4.07 1.69
N GLU A 157 18.17 -4.42 1.83
CA GLU A 157 18.59 -5.77 2.18
C GLU A 157 17.98 -6.24 3.51
N GLU A 158 18.05 -5.41 4.54
CA GLU A 158 17.46 -5.65 5.87
C GLU A 158 16.01 -5.13 5.99
N GLY A 159 15.41 -4.73 4.87
CA GLY A 159 14.09 -4.13 4.84
C GLY A 159 12.97 -5.13 5.14
N MET A 160 11.79 -4.59 5.42
CA MET A 160 10.60 -5.38 5.72
C MET A 160 9.47 -5.07 4.75
N TYR A 161 8.91 -6.11 4.15
CA TYR A 161 7.64 -6.08 3.46
C TYR A 161 6.50 -6.41 4.43
N ILE A 162 5.48 -5.54 4.47
CA ILE A 162 4.30 -5.70 5.33
C ILE A 162 3.07 -5.78 4.45
N GLN A 163 2.28 -6.85 4.59
CA GLN A 163 1.10 -7.11 3.79
C GLN A 163 -0.06 -7.59 4.64
N PHE A 164 -1.28 -7.07 4.42
CA PHE A 164 -2.45 -7.71 5.00
C PHE A 164 -3.19 -8.59 4.00
N GLN A 165 -3.87 -9.62 4.49
CA GLN A 165 -4.71 -10.52 3.72
C GLN A 165 -5.89 -11.01 4.56
N HIS A 166 -7.02 -11.32 3.89
CA HIS A 166 -8.15 -12.00 4.52
C HIS A 166 -8.07 -13.54 4.40
N SER A 167 -7.05 -14.06 3.69
CA SER A 167 -6.82 -15.50 3.53
C SER A 167 -5.33 -15.81 3.51
N LEU A 168 -4.97 -17.07 3.78
CA LEU A 168 -3.59 -17.55 3.77
C LEU A 168 -3.15 -18.15 2.42
N LEU A 169 -3.98 -18.05 1.38
CA LEU A 169 -3.73 -18.70 0.07
C LEU A 169 -2.41 -18.24 -0.58
N ASP A 170 -2.07 -16.95 -0.45
CA ASP A 170 -0.86 -16.41 -1.05
C ASP A 170 0.38 -16.48 -0.13
N ARG A 171 0.23 -17.03 1.10
CA ARG A 171 1.33 -17.14 2.07
C ARG A 171 2.55 -17.87 1.51
N LYS A 172 2.32 -18.96 0.75
CA LYS A 172 3.42 -19.75 0.13
C LYS A 172 4.20 -18.92 -0.89
N LYS A 173 3.52 -18.08 -1.68
CA LYS A 173 4.15 -17.20 -2.68
C LYS A 173 5.01 -16.13 -2.01
N VAL A 174 4.49 -15.51 -0.94
CA VAL A 174 5.27 -14.54 -0.16
C VAL A 174 6.51 -15.19 0.45
N ARG A 175 6.33 -16.39 1.05
CA ARG A 175 7.43 -17.13 1.68
C ARG A 175 8.53 -17.55 0.70
N ALA A 176 8.20 -17.76 -0.56
CA ALA A 176 9.18 -18.13 -1.59
C ALA A 176 10.20 -16.99 -1.85
N CYS A 177 9.79 -15.73 -1.72
CA CYS A 177 10.65 -14.55 -1.90
C CYS A 177 11.18 -13.99 -0.57
N PHE A 178 10.52 -14.30 0.55
CA PHE A 178 10.83 -13.83 1.88
C PHE A 178 10.83 -15.01 2.87
N PRO A 179 11.96 -15.70 3.05
CA PRO A 179 12.06 -16.88 3.90
C PRO A 179 11.61 -16.63 5.34
N ASN A 180 11.97 -15.45 5.89
CA ASN A 180 11.60 -15.03 7.25
C ASN A 180 10.23 -14.37 7.23
N LEU A 181 9.17 -15.18 7.16
CA LEU A 181 7.78 -14.75 7.12
C LEU A 181 7.06 -15.05 8.45
N GLN A 182 6.77 -14.00 9.20
CA GLN A 182 5.86 -14.06 10.34
C GLN A 182 4.43 -13.75 9.88
N THR A 183 3.44 -14.47 10.41
CA THR A 183 2.01 -14.25 10.14
C THR A 183 1.30 -13.95 11.44
N VAL A 184 0.67 -12.78 11.53
CA VAL A 184 -0.03 -12.31 12.73
C VAL A 184 -1.52 -12.21 12.43
N PRO A 185 -2.39 -12.94 13.18
CA PRO A 185 -3.84 -12.81 13.02
C PRO A 185 -4.36 -11.52 13.67
N VAL A 186 -5.35 -10.89 13.02
CA VAL A 186 -6.04 -9.69 13.51
C VAL A 186 -7.53 -9.99 13.62
N PHE A 187 -7.95 -10.60 14.72
CA PHE A 187 -9.33 -11.03 14.95
C PHE A 187 -10.30 -9.87 15.19
N LEU A 188 -9.82 -8.73 15.69
CA LEU A 188 -10.62 -7.54 15.91
C LEU A 188 -10.96 -6.77 14.65
N ASN A 189 -10.44 -7.21 13.50
CA ASN A 189 -10.87 -6.72 12.19
C ASN A 189 -12.07 -7.53 11.69
N PHE A 190 -13.03 -6.89 11.05
CA PHE A 190 -14.18 -7.58 10.46
C PHE A 190 -14.25 -7.28 8.95
N PRO A 191 -14.14 -8.32 8.10
CA PRO A 191 -13.81 -9.71 8.43
C PRO A 191 -12.40 -9.84 9.02
N PRO A 192 -12.09 -10.94 9.75
CA PRO A 192 -10.75 -11.20 10.29
C PRO A 192 -9.67 -11.12 9.20
N ALA A 193 -8.48 -10.66 9.57
CA ALA A 193 -7.37 -10.51 8.66
C ALA A 193 -6.08 -11.12 9.23
N PHE A 194 -5.09 -11.30 8.36
CA PHE A 194 -3.73 -11.70 8.70
C PHE A 194 -2.77 -10.62 8.21
N VAL A 195 -1.80 -10.27 9.03
CA VAL A 195 -0.69 -9.39 8.61
C VAL A 195 0.57 -10.23 8.48
N TYR A 196 1.24 -10.08 7.36
CA TYR A 196 2.53 -10.69 7.07
C TYR A 196 3.63 -9.67 7.34
N TYR A 197 4.63 -10.05 8.15
CA TYR A 197 5.90 -9.37 8.28
C TYR A 197 6.94 -10.25 7.61
N ALA A 198 7.47 -9.79 6.49
CA ALA A 198 8.30 -10.57 5.59
C ALA A 198 9.68 -9.92 5.44
N ARG A 199 10.73 -10.66 5.75
CA ARG A 199 12.14 -10.27 5.59
C ARG A 199 12.90 -11.31 4.79
N CYS A 200 14.05 -10.91 4.31
CA CYS A 200 14.99 -11.80 3.62
C CYS A 200 15.74 -12.69 4.57
#